data_47aeea8a889a26f8b7d2cb35dbfe6155
#
_entry.id   47aeea8a889a26f8b7d2cb35dbfe6155
#
_cell.length_a   1.000
_cell.length_b   1.000
_cell.length_c   1.000
_cell.angle_alpha   90.00
_cell.angle_beta   90.00
_cell.angle_gamma   90.00
#
_symmetry.space_group_name_H-M   'P 1'
#
loop_
_entity.id
_entity.type
_entity.pdbx_description
1 polymer ?
#
loop_
_entity_poly.entity_id
_entity_poly.type
_entity_poly.pdbx_seq_one_letter_code
_entity_poly.pdbx_strand_id
1 'polypeptide(L)'
;MLEAIVQSHESLSKFLAAFRDAFKNRPQYRHFQAYVVGVLIYLGSRNLAGLSRAIPDGRNPCSLYRFVAEMDWDMEQVEHVRWEMLNRRTRRALEAAARHGKPVPVFLAIDDSLVEKTGKQMEAVDYHYSHSAGKTVLGHVWVTGHLIVLGQSYPVGWRLYRRQATCEAMGVPFVSKPELAQAILRAFDPLPGTTTYVLTDSWYPSQDILDECQKRGFHLISAVKSNRKFKATGHNLQVKQWTQILPRKAFGFVTVNASGYQVWSATGRLSSGHWVKLVMNRVIGQERWRYLVTTDLSLTPQTIISHYLARWEVENFYRVAKHSLGWGDYQMRDLFAIERHVQLMMVAHAYLELQRQEALASAADADAHVTLGDIQRQLQSLSRRTEIAQVFHLAQRGFSLETIYQRLAA
;
A
#
# COMPACT_ATOMS: atom_id res chain seq x y z
N MET A 1 -28.14 11.99 -6.11
CA MET A 1 -26.94 12.50 -5.42
C MET A 1 -25.63 11.95 -5.99
N LEU A 2 -25.44 10.64 -6.10
CA LEU A 2 -24.21 10.04 -6.65
C LEU A 2 -23.82 10.62 -8.03
N GLU A 3 -24.76 10.70 -8.95
CA GLU A 3 -24.55 11.21 -10.30
C GLU A 3 -24.09 12.68 -10.29
N ALA A 4 -24.67 13.51 -9.41
CA ALA A 4 -24.26 14.90 -9.24
C ALA A 4 -22.85 15.04 -8.67
N ILE A 5 -22.48 14.23 -7.68
CA ILE A 5 -21.12 14.19 -7.14
C ILE A 5 -20.12 13.75 -8.20
N VAL A 6 -20.41 12.67 -8.93
CA VAL A 6 -19.51 12.17 -9.98
C VAL A 6 -19.36 13.18 -11.11
N GLN A 7 -20.43 13.84 -11.54
CA GLN A 7 -20.41 14.86 -12.60
C GLN A 7 -19.73 16.17 -12.19
N SER A 8 -19.83 16.56 -10.92
CA SER A 8 -19.15 17.76 -10.40
C SER A 8 -17.62 17.63 -10.35
N HIS A 9 -17.11 16.40 -10.48
CA HIS A 9 -15.69 16.07 -10.48
C HIS A 9 -15.30 15.38 -11.78
N GLU A 10 -14.91 16.14 -12.78
CA GLU A 10 -14.57 15.60 -14.12
C GLU A 10 -13.48 14.50 -14.04
N SER A 11 -12.44 14.70 -13.19
CA SER A 11 -11.39 13.71 -13.00
C SER A 11 -11.93 12.41 -12.38
N LEU A 12 -12.84 12.49 -11.40
CA LEU A 12 -13.47 11.31 -10.78
C LEU A 12 -14.39 10.61 -11.78
N SER A 13 -15.17 11.37 -12.56
CA SER A 13 -16.03 10.82 -13.60
C SER A 13 -15.24 10.03 -14.65
N LYS A 14 -14.16 10.61 -15.17
CA LYS A 14 -13.25 9.96 -16.12
C LYS A 14 -12.57 8.72 -15.51
N PHE A 15 -12.10 8.82 -14.26
CA PHE A 15 -11.49 7.71 -13.56
C PHE A 15 -12.47 6.53 -13.41
N LEU A 16 -13.67 6.77 -12.89
CA LEU A 16 -14.66 5.71 -12.69
C LEU A 16 -15.14 5.12 -14.03
N ALA A 17 -15.28 5.93 -15.08
CA ALA A 17 -15.72 5.47 -16.41
C ALA A 17 -14.80 4.39 -17.00
N ALA A 18 -13.50 4.44 -16.72
CA ALA A 18 -12.55 3.45 -17.20
C ALA A 18 -12.85 2.01 -16.71
N PHE A 19 -13.57 1.86 -15.61
CA PHE A 19 -13.91 0.56 -15.03
C PHE A 19 -15.23 -0.01 -15.56
N ARG A 20 -15.93 0.70 -16.48
CA ARG A 20 -17.29 0.33 -16.92
C ARG A 20 -17.39 -1.11 -17.41
N ASP A 21 -16.40 -1.58 -18.15
CA ASP A 21 -16.42 -2.88 -18.82
C ASP A 21 -16.19 -4.08 -17.86
N ALA A 22 -15.77 -3.82 -16.63
CA ALA A 22 -15.69 -4.84 -15.57
C ALA A 22 -17.08 -5.25 -15.03
N PHE A 23 -18.16 -4.56 -15.44
CA PHE A 23 -19.51 -4.75 -14.90
C PHE A 23 -20.50 -5.09 -16.02
N LYS A 24 -21.24 -6.19 -15.84
CA LYS A 24 -22.18 -6.73 -16.83
C LYS A 24 -23.34 -5.79 -17.18
N ASN A 25 -23.74 -4.94 -16.21
CA ASN A 25 -24.91 -4.07 -16.39
C ASN A 25 -24.73 -2.74 -15.64
N ARG A 26 -25.64 -1.79 -15.94
CA ARG A 26 -25.65 -0.46 -15.31
C ARG A 26 -25.86 -0.48 -13.79
N PRO A 27 -26.73 -1.31 -13.20
CA PRO A 27 -26.87 -1.42 -11.75
C PRO A 27 -25.59 -1.83 -11.03
N GLN A 28 -24.85 -2.86 -11.49
CA GLN A 28 -23.56 -3.25 -10.92
C GLN A 28 -22.55 -2.11 -10.96
N TYR A 29 -22.42 -1.46 -12.11
CA TYR A 29 -21.52 -0.31 -12.25
C TYR A 29 -21.91 0.87 -11.33
N ARG A 30 -23.20 1.13 -11.14
CA ARG A 30 -23.66 2.13 -10.17
C ARG A 30 -23.31 1.76 -8.72
N HIS A 31 -23.39 0.48 -8.35
CA HIS A 31 -22.93 0.03 -7.03
C HIS A 31 -21.43 0.24 -6.86
N PHE A 32 -20.62 -0.09 -7.86
CA PHE A 32 -19.20 0.20 -7.89
C PHE A 32 -18.92 1.69 -7.66
N GLN A 33 -19.55 2.55 -8.45
CA GLN A 33 -19.39 4.00 -8.30
C GLN A 33 -19.75 4.46 -6.89
N ALA A 34 -20.90 4.03 -6.36
CA ALA A 34 -21.33 4.39 -5.02
C ALA A 34 -20.37 3.89 -3.94
N TYR A 35 -19.85 2.68 -4.11
CA TYR A 35 -18.89 2.11 -3.15
C TYR A 35 -17.60 2.92 -3.12
N VAL A 36 -16.97 3.13 -4.27
CA VAL A 36 -15.69 3.87 -4.38
C VAL A 36 -15.85 5.31 -3.92
N VAL A 37 -16.91 6.00 -4.38
CA VAL A 37 -17.21 7.38 -3.94
C VAL A 37 -17.46 7.43 -2.43
N GLY A 38 -18.24 6.49 -1.89
CA GLY A 38 -18.47 6.40 -0.45
C GLY A 38 -17.18 6.22 0.35
N VAL A 39 -16.26 5.35 -0.09
CA VAL A 39 -14.93 5.19 0.52
C VAL A 39 -14.14 6.50 0.52
N LEU A 40 -14.21 7.26 -0.56
CA LEU A 40 -13.47 8.51 -0.72
C LEU A 40 -14.02 9.66 0.13
N ILE A 41 -15.35 9.82 0.21
CA ILE A 41 -15.95 11.03 0.79
C ILE A 41 -16.49 10.84 2.22
N TYR A 42 -16.84 9.61 2.63
CA TYR A 42 -17.47 9.41 3.94
C TYR A 42 -16.47 9.60 5.08
N LEU A 43 -16.89 10.35 6.10
CA LEU A 43 -16.05 10.68 7.26
C LEU A 43 -16.17 9.68 8.41
N GLY A 44 -17.23 8.84 8.41
CA GLY A 44 -17.45 7.81 9.43
C GLY A 44 -16.82 6.47 9.06
N SER A 45 -17.22 5.42 9.78
CA SER A 45 -16.80 4.03 9.47
C SER A 45 -17.31 3.58 8.10
N ARG A 46 -16.40 3.11 7.26
CA ARG A 46 -16.66 2.70 5.86
C ARG A 46 -17.12 1.24 5.76
N ASN A 47 -17.87 0.78 6.75
CA ASN A 47 -18.64 -0.45 6.62
C ASN A 47 -19.84 -0.24 5.68
N LEU A 48 -20.53 -1.30 5.32
CA LEU A 48 -21.65 -1.23 4.36
C LEU A 48 -22.77 -0.26 4.79
N ALA A 49 -23.07 -0.20 6.10
CA ALA A 49 -24.04 0.74 6.63
C ALA A 49 -23.56 2.20 6.54
N GLY A 50 -22.28 2.44 6.78
CA GLY A 50 -21.66 3.75 6.59
C GLY A 50 -21.65 4.18 5.12
N LEU A 51 -21.23 3.29 4.22
CA LEU A 51 -21.19 3.56 2.78
C LEU A 51 -22.58 3.80 2.21
N SER A 52 -23.61 3.10 2.68
CA SER A 52 -25.00 3.36 2.23
C SER A 52 -25.52 4.74 2.67
N ARG A 53 -25.03 5.27 3.80
CA ARG A 53 -25.36 6.63 4.26
C ARG A 53 -24.53 7.71 3.60
N ALA A 54 -23.34 7.36 3.10
CA ALA A 54 -22.44 8.31 2.44
C ALA A 54 -23.05 8.92 1.19
N ILE A 55 -23.92 8.17 0.51
CA ILE A 55 -24.56 8.58 -0.73
C ILE A 55 -26.06 8.30 -0.57
N PRO A 56 -26.86 9.33 -0.26
CA PRO A 56 -28.29 9.19 -0.11
C PRO A 56 -28.99 9.05 -1.48
N ASP A 57 -28.93 7.89 -2.09
CA ASP A 57 -29.55 7.54 -3.36
C ASP A 57 -30.42 6.27 -3.28
N GLY A 58 -30.96 5.99 -2.09
CA GLY A 58 -31.88 4.88 -1.83
C GLY A 58 -31.21 3.51 -1.67
N ARG A 59 -29.87 3.43 -1.71
CA ARG A 59 -29.17 2.16 -1.52
C ARG A 59 -29.12 1.78 -0.07
N ASN A 60 -29.63 0.59 0.23
CA ASN A 60 -29.53 0.02 1.57
C ASN A 60 -28.24 -0.83 1.71
N PRO A 61 -27.80 -1.12 2.94
CA PRO A 61 -26.63 -1.95 3.19
C PRO A 61 -26.70 -3.33 2.53
N CYS A 62 -27.93 -3.91 2.41
CA CYS A 62 -28.12 -5.22 1.79
C CYS A 62 -27.80 -5.22 0.29
N SER A 63 -28.12 -4.15 -0.44
CA SER A 63 -27.79 -4.05 -1.86
C SER A 63 -26.28 -3.90 -2.09
N LEU A 64 -25.57 -3.19 -1.21
CA LEU A 64 -24.12 -3.10 -1.23
C LEU A 64 -23.47 -4.44 -0.82
N TYR A 65 -24.06 -5.16 0.14
CA TYR A 65 -23.58 -6.50 0.49
C TYR A 65 -23.69 -7.45 -0.71
N ARG A 66 -24.86 -7.50 -1.38
CA ARG A 66 -25.04 -8.33 -2.59
C ARG A 66 -24.04 -7.97 -3.67
N PHE A 67 -23.73 -6.68 -3.83
CA PHE A 67 -22.73 -6.23 -4.81
C PHE A 67 -21.35 -6.84 -4.54
N VAL A 68 -20.88 -6.87 -3.31
CA VAL A 68 -19.56 -7.42 -2.99
C VAL A 68 -19.54 -8.92 -2.77
N ALA A 69 -20.65 -9.54 -2.32
CA ALA A 69 -20.70 -10.96 -1.98
C ALA A 69 -21.29 -11.86 -3.08
N GLU A 70 -22.29 -11.36 -3.83
CA GLU A 70 -23.11 -12.23 -4.68
C GLU A 70 -23.06 -11.85 -6.17
N MET A 71 -22.91 -10.55 -6.51
CA MET A 71 -22.94 -10.13 -7.90
C MET A 71 -21.66 -10.56 -8.63
N ASP A 72 -21.87 -11.10 -9.82
CA ASP A 72 -20.77 -11.53 -10.70
C ASP A 72 -20.28 -10.36 -11.55
N TRP A 73 -19.20 -9.70 -11.06
CA TRP A 73 -18.43 -8.70 -11.76
C TRP A 73 -16.95 -9.08 -11.77
N ASP A 74 -16.23 -8.60 -12.75
CA ASP A 74 -14.87 -9.02 -13.06
C ASP A 74 -13.84 -8.30 -12.16
N MET A 75 -13.38 -9.02 -11.12
CA MET A 75 -12.34 -8.54 -10.21
C MET A 75 -10.97 -8.36 -10.90
N GLU A 76 -10.64 -9.24 -11.83
CA GLU A 76 -9.35 -9.20 -12.54
C GLU A 76 -9.33 -7.99 -13.48
N GLN A 77 -10.43 -7.72 -14.16
CA GLN A 77 -10.57 -6.52 -15.01
C GLN A 77 -10.51 -5.23 -14.18
N VAL A 78 -11.14 -5.19 -13.00
CA VAL A 78 -11.02 -4.03 -12.08
C VAL A 78 -9.56 -3.80 -11.70
N GLU A 79 -8.83 -4.87 -11.34
CA GLU A 79 -7.41 -4.76 -10.98
C GLU A 79 -6.55 -4.37 -12.18
N HIS A 80 -6.80 -4.95 -13.34
CA HIS A 80 -6.09 -4.62 -14.57
C HIS A 80 -6.23 -3.14 -14.91
N VAL A 81 -7.45 -2.61 -14.91
CA VAL A 81 -7.70 -1.18 -15.18
C VAL A 81 -7.01 -0.28 -14.17
N ARG A 82 -7.12 -0.61 -12.86
CA ARG A 82 -6.43 0.12 -11.79
C ARG A 82 -4.91 0.17 -12.03
N TRP A 83 -4.32 -1.00 -12.31
CA TRP A 83 -2.89 -1.14 -12.57
C TRP A 83 -2.46 -0.35 -13.81
N GLU A 84 -3.18 -0.48 -14.93
CA GLU A 84 -2.86 0.22 -16.18
C GLU A 84 -2.88 1.75 -16.03
N MET A 85 -3.82 2.30 -15.27
CA MET A 85 -3.88 3.74 -15.02
C MET A 85 -2.65 4.24 -14.25
N LEU A 86 -2.27 3.55 -13.18
CA LEU A 86 -1.10 3.87 -12.38
C LEU A 86 0.20 3.66 -13.17
N ASN A 87 0.33 2.51 -13.84
CA ASN A 87 1.51 2.14 -14.60
C ASN A 87 1.77 3.08 -15.79
N ARG A 88 0.71 3.51 -16.49
CA ARG A 88 0.83 4.50 -17.57
C ARG A 88 1.41 5.82 -17.07
N ARG A 89 0.98 6.27 -15.89
CA ARG A 89 1.52 7.49 -15.27
C ARG A 89 2.98 7.31 -14.89
N THR A 90 3.32 6.18 -14.27
CA THR A 90 4.69 5.84 -13.88
C THR A 90 5.62 5.73 -15.09
N ARG A 91 5.20 5.06 -16.17
CA ARG A 91 6.00 4.97 -17.40
C ARG A 91 6.31 6.34 -18.00
N ARG A 92 5.34 7.24 -18.05
CA ARG A 92 5.58 8.61 -18.53
C ARG A 92 6.61 9.36 -17.67
N ALA A 93 6.55 9.20 -16.35
CA ALA A 93 7.54 9.81 -15.46
C ALA A 93 8.93 9.22 -15.65
N LEU A 94 9.04 7.89 -15.84
CA LEU A 94 10.29 7.20 -16.14
C LEU A 94 10.87 7.59 -17.48
N GLU A 95 10.07 7.71 -18.53
CA GLU A 95 10.50 8.19 -19.85
C GLU A 95 11.06 9.63 -19.77
N ALA A 96 10.42 10.50 -18.98
CA ALA A 96 10.94 11.84 -18.73
C ALA A 96 12.28 11.80 -18.00
N ALA A 97 12.43 10.96 -16.97
CA ALA A 97 13.66 10.82 -16.19
C ALA A 97 14.80 10.17 -17.00
N ALA A 98 14.49 9.19 -17.86
CA ALA A 98 15.47 8.47 -18.70
C ALA A 98 16.23 9.40 -19.68
N ARG A 99 15.63 10.53 -20.06
CA ARG A 99 16.31 11.54 -20.90
C ARG A 99 17.57 12.10 -20.24
N HIS A 100 17.75 11.89 -18.94
CA HIS A 100 18.90 12.33 -18.17
C HIS A 100 19.99 11.26 -17.99
N GLY A 101 19.85 10.11 -18.63
CA GLY A 101 20.92 9.12 -18.87
C GLY A 101 21.35 8.23 -17.70
N LYS A 102 20.60 8.23 -16.56
CA LYS A 102 20.88 7.32 -15.44
C LYS A 102 19.73 6.34 -15.21
N PRO A 103 20.01 5.06 -14.92
CA PRO A 103 18.98 4.12 -14.50
C PRO A 103 18.25 4.64 -13.28
N VAL A 104 16.92 4.65 -13.32
CA VAL A 104 16.10 5.09 -12.21
C VAL A 104 15.92 3.91 -11.23
N PRO A 105 16.23 4.07 -9.93
CA PRO A 105 15.93 3.05 -8.94
C PRO A 105 14.42 2.94 -8.76
N VAL A 106 13.92 1.71 -8.80
CA VAL A 106 12.54 1.35 -8.50
C VAL A 106 12.55 0.49 -7.25
N PHE A 107 11.71 0.81 -6.29
CA PHE A 107 11.60 0.06 -5.06
C PHE A 107 10.31 -0.73 -5.03
N LEU A 108 10.43 -2.04 -4.79
CA LEU A 108 9.32 -2.91 -4.46
C LEU A 108 9.40 -3.21 -2.96
N ALA A 109 8.69 -2.45 -2.15
CA ALA A 109 8.67 -2.63 -0.72
C ALA A 109 7.62 -3.68 -0.33
N ILE A 110 8.04 -4.71 0.43
CA ILE A 110 7.16 -5.77 0.94
C ILE A 110 7.09 -5.67 2.44
N ASP A 111 5.87 -5.65 2.96
CA ASP A 111 5.60 -5.61 4.39
C ASP A 111 4.24 -6.24 4.68
N ASP A 112 3.90 -6.44 5.97
CA ASP A 112 2.59 -6.90 6.35
C ASP A 112 1.91 -5.99 7.38
N SER A 113 0.58 -6.01 7.35
CA SER A 113 -0.21 -5.21 8.26
C SER A 113 -1.37 -5.99 8.85
N LEU A 114 -1.51 -5.88 10.17
CA LEU A 114 -2.62 -6.45 10.91
C LEU A 114 -3.79 -5.47 10.92
N VAL A 115 -4.96 -5.96 10.54
CA VAL A 115 -6.25 -5.28 10.61
C VAL A 115 -7.05 -5.91 11.76
N GLU A 116 -7.14 -5.22 12.87
CA GLU A 116 -7.82 -5.71 14.06
C GLU A 116 -9.33 -5.86 13.85
N LYS A 117 -9.91 -6.89 14.45
CA LYS A 117 -11.32 -7.25 14.38
C LYS A 117 -11.87 -7.61 15.77
N THR A 118 -13.16 -7.39 15.96
CA THR A 118 -13.90 -7.83 17.15
C THR A 118 -14.79 -9.03 16.87
N GLY A 119 -15.24 -9.18 15.62
CA GLY A 119 -16.12 -10.26 15.18
C GLY A 119 -15.36 -11.57 15.00
N LYS A 120 -15.79 -12.61 15.72
CA LYS A 120 -15.16 -13.96 15.69
C LYS A 120 -15.67 -14.86 14.56
N GLN A 121 -16.72 -14.46 13.85
CA GLN A 121 -17.38 -15.28 12.81
C GLN A 121 -16.97 -14.86 11.38
N MET A 122 -15.92 -14.05 11.24
CA MET A 122 -15.37 -13.72 9.95
C MET A 122 -14.48 -14.87 9.46
N GLU A 123 -14.60 -15.24 8.20
CA GLU A 123 -13.71 -16.24 7.60
C GLU A 123 -12.26 -15.78 7.66
N ALA A 124 -11.36 -16.72 7.92
CA ALA A 124 -9.92 -16.50 8.02
C ALA A 124 -9.47 -15.48 9.10
N VAL A 125 -10.36 -15.05 10.00
CA VAL A 125 -9.96 -14.24 11.16
C VAL A 125 -9.23 -15.11 12.20
N ASP A 126 -8.13 -14.60 12.74
CA ASP A 126 -7.33 -15.34 13.72
C ASP A 126 -6.62 -14.40 14.69
N TYR A 127 -6.04 -14.98 15.74
CA TYR A 127 -5.27 -14.25 16.73
C TYR A 127 -3.81 -14.05 16.28
N HIS A 128 -3.39 -12.79 16.20
CA HIS A 128 -2.04 -12.37 15.82
C HIS A 128 -1.43 -11.46 16.87
N TYR A 129 -0.11 -11.54 17.06
CA TYR A 129 0.59 -10.61 17.92
C TYR A 129 0.71 -9.25 17.26
N SER A 130 0.17 -8.22 17.91
CA SER A 130 0.27 -6.82 17.49
C SER A 130 1.47 -6.17 18.19
N HIS A 131 2.51 -5.82 17.43
CA HIS A 131 3.67 -5.14 17.98
C HIS A 131 3.34 -3.73 18.50
N SER A 132 2.39 -3.05 17.85
CA SER A 132 1.94 -1.71 18.26
C SER A 132 1.12 -1.74 19.55
N ALA A 133 0.28 -2.77 19.73
CA ALA A 133 -0.54 -2.93 20.94
C ALA A 133 0.18 -3.71 22.07
N GLY A 134 1.33 -4.35 21.78
CA GLY A 134 2.07 -5.18 22.73
C GLY A 134 1.34 -6.44 23.19
N LYS A 135 0.29 -6.87 22.46
CA LYS A 135 -0.57 -8.00 22.84
C LYS A 135 -1.07 -8.76 21.62
N THR A 136 -1.61 -9.96 21.87
CA THR A 136 -2.32 -10.74 20.84
C THR A 136 -3.72 -10.18 20.64
N VAL A 137 -4.10 -9.93 19.39
CA VAL A 137 -5.40 -9.38 18.98
C VAL A 137 -5.99 -10.22 17.87
N LEU A 138 -7.31 -10.25 17.78
CA LEU A 138 -8.05 -10.89 16.69
C LEU A 138 -7.98 -10.02 15.44
N GLY A 139 -7.75 -10.58 14.27
CA GLY A 139 -7.72 -9.80 13.04
C GLY A 139 -7.31 -10.56 11.79
N HIS A 140 -7.18 -9.83 10.70
CA HIS A 140 -6.64 -10.29 9.43
C HIS A 140 -5.25 -9.68 9.20
N VAL A 141 -4.29 -10.48 8.76
CA VAL A 141 -2.97 -10.01 8.37
C VAL A 141 -2.84 -10.03 6.86
N TRP A 142 -2.49 -8.90 6.28
CA TRP A 142 -2.29 -8.75 4.83
C TRP A 142 -0.82 -8.51 4.54
N VAL A 143 -0.23 -9.36 3.71
CA VAL A 143 1.10 -9.13 3.11
C VAL A 143 0.89 -8.30 1.85
N THR A 144 1.61 -7.20 1.72
CA THR A 144 1.46 -6.25 0.61
C THR A 144 2.79 -5.94 -0.05
N GLY A 145 2.76 -5.70 -1.36
CA GLY A 145 3.86 -5.17 -2.14
C GLY A 145 3.53 -3.77 -2.66
N HIS A 146 4.48 -2.84 -2.53
CA HIS A 146 4.31 -1.46 -2.95
C HIS A 146 5.39 -1.06 -3.93
N LEU A 147 4.98 -0.49 -5.05
CA LEU A 147 5.87 0.18 -5.97
C LEU A 147 6.13 1.61 -5.48
N ILE A 148 7.41 1.97 -5.36
CA ILE A 148 7.85 3.31 -5.00
C ILE A 148 8.86 3.76 -6.06
N VAL A 149 8.55 4.84 -6.77
CA VAL A 149 9.39 5.35 -7.85
C VAL A 149 9.09 6.82 -8.13
N LEU A 150 10.11 7.67 -8.19
CA LEU A 150 9.99 9.09 -8.54
C LEU A 150 8.89 9.81 -7.74
N GLY A 151 8.82 9.60 -6.43
CA GLY A 151 7.83 10.20 -5.54
C GLY A 151 6.42 9.62 -5.63
N GLN A 152 6.20 8.59 -6.45
CA GLN A 152 4.96 7.83 -6.52
C GLN A 152 5.03 6.62 -5.58
N SER A 153 3.92 6.30 -4.92
CA SER A 153 3.83 5.12 -4.04
C SER A 153 2.44 4.53 -4.07
N TYR A 154 2.32 3.26 -4.46
CA TYR A 154 1.03 2.57 -4.50
C TYR A 154 1.16 1.05 -4.43
N PRO A 155 0.14 0.34 -3.89
CA PRO A 155 0.16 -1.11 -3.78
C PRO A 155 0.06 -1.77 -5.17
N VAL A 156 0.91 -2.79 -5.39
CA VAL A 156 0.95 -3.60 -6.61
C VAL A 156 0.55 -5.06 -6.38
N GLY A 157 0.37 -5.44 -5.12
CA GLY A 157 -0.12 -6.76 -4.74
C GLY A 157 -0.45 -6.81 -3.27
N TRP A 158 -1.43 -7.63 -2.93
CA TRP A 158 -1.81 -7.92 -1.54
C TRP A 158 -2.30 -9.36 -1.45
N ARG A 159 -2.00 -10.02 -0.30
CA ARG A 159 -2.37 -11.40 -0.03
C ARG A 159 -2.77 -11.55 1.44
N LEU A 160 -3.87 -12.22 1.69
CA LEU A 160 -4.27 -12.53 3.07
C LEU A 160 -3.41 -13.68 3.62
N TYR A 161 -2.77 -13.45 4.75
CA TYR A 161 -2.09 -14.49 5.50
C TYR A 161 -3.09 -15.23 6.40
N ARG A 162 -3.07 -16.55 6.37
CA ARG A 162 -3.85 -17.44 7.24
C ARG A 162 -2.88 -18.27 8.07
N ARG A 163 -3.19 -18.49 9.34
CA ARG A 163 -2.39 -19.40 10.16
C ARG A 163 -2.63 -20.85 9.72
N GLN A 164 -1.67 -21.71 10.03
CA GLN A 164 -1.73 -23.12 9.65
C GLN A 164 -3.01 -23.79 10.15
N ALA A 165 -3.36 -23.62 11.43
CA ALA A 165 -4.59 -24.19 11.99
C ALA A 165 -5.86 -23.69 11.30
N THR A 166 -5.90 -22.42 10.86
CA THR A 166 -7.01 -21.86 10.09
C THR A 166 -7.08 -22.49 8.69
N CYS A 167 -5.93 -22.68 8.03
CA CYS A 167 -5.87 -23.38 6.74
C CYS A 167 -6.36 -24.82 6.84
N GLU A 168 -5.95 -25.56 7.87
CA GLU A 168 -6.39 -26.93 8.16
C GLU A 168 -7.90 -26.98 8.36
N ALA A 169 -8.48 -26.08 9.15
CA ALA A 169 -9.92 -26.00 9.37
C ALA A 169 -10.72 -25.65 8.11
N MET A 170 -10.13 -24.87 7.18
CA MET A 170 -10.73 -24.49 5.91
C MET A 170 -10.46 -25.50 4.77
N GLY A 171 -9.63 -26.53 5.01
CA GLY A 171 -9.24 -27.50 3.98
C GLY A 171 -8.39 -26.89 2.84
N VAL A 172 -7.63 -25.84 3.11
CA VAL A 172 -6.79 -25.16 2.12
C VAL A 172 -5.31 -25.30 2.48
N PRO A 173 -4.39 -25.27 1.49
CA PRO A 173 -2.94 -25.32 1.76
C PRO A 173 -2.48 -24.13 2.62
N PHE A 174 -1.57 -24.39 3.56
CA PHE A 174 -0.91 -23.36 4.31
C PHE A 174 0.17 -22.68 3.44
N VAL A 175 0.18 -21.35 3.45
CA VAL A 175 1.20 -20.52 2.78
C VAL A 175 1.75 -19.52 3.80
N SER A 176 3.06 -19.57 4.03
CA SER A 176 3.74 -18.68 4.97
C SER A 176 3.84 -17.25 4.43
N LYS A 177 4.07 -16.25 5.33
CA LYS A 177 4.28 -14.86 4.90
C LYS A 177 5.44 -14.69 3.89
N PRO A 178 6.60 -15.36 4.04
CA PRO A 178 7.65 -15.31 3.00
C PRO A 178 7.20 -15.87 1.66
N GLU A 179 6.42 -16.95 1.62
CA GLU A 179 5.87 -17.49 0.37
C GLU A 179 4.85 -16.55 -0.28
N LEU A 180 4.01 -15.87 0.53
CA LEU A 180 3.12 -14.81 0.04
C LEU A 180 3.92 -13.63 -0.54
N ALA A 181 5.02 -13.25 0.11
CA ALA A 181 5.94 -12.24 -0.40
C ALA A 181 6.59 -12.67 -1.72
N GLN A 182 7.02 -13.94 -1.85
CA GLN A 182 7.53 -14.49 -3.11
C GLN A 182 6.47 -14.44 -4.22
N ALA A 183 5.21 -14.76 -3.90
CA ALA A 183 4.13 -14.69 -4.89
C ALA A 183 3.94 -13.25 -5.41
N ILE A 184 4.08 -12.24 -4.56
CA ILE A 184 4.07 -10.83 -4.97
C ILE A 184 5.29 -10.50 -5.83
N LEU A 185 6.50 -10.96 -5.45
CA LEU A 185 7.72 -10.78 -6.25
C LEU A 185 7.58 -11.37 -7.65
N ARG A 186 7.02 -12.59 -7.76
CA ARG A 186 6.82 -13.28 -9.05
C ARG A 186 5.81 -12.57 -9.94
N ALA A 187 4.78 -12.00 -9.37
CA ALA A 187 3.74 -11.29 -10.09
C ALA A 187 4.16 -9.86 -10.53
N PHE A 188 5.24 -9.32 -9.97
CA PHE A 188 5.70 -7.98 -10.31
C PHE A 188 6.57 -7.99 -11.57
N ASP A 189 6.13 -7.33 -12.63
CA ASP A 189 6.93 -7.13 -13.83
C ASP A 189 7.85 -5.91 -13.70
N PRO A 190 9.16 -6.07 -13.94
CA PRO A 190 10.10 -4.98 -13.85
C PRO A 190 9.79 -3.90 -14.90
N LEU A 191 9.95 -2.65 -14.52
CA LEU A 191 9.76 -1.53 -15.43
C LEU A 191 10.99 -1.40 -16.35
N PRO A 192 10.82 -1.26 -17.67
CA PRO A 192 11.93 -1.17 -18.62
C PRO A 192 12.89 -0.01 -18.28
N GLY A 193 14.19 -0.25 -18.41
CA GLY A 193 15.23 0.76 -18.19
C GLY A 193 15.44 1.16 -16.72
N THR A 194 14.95 0.35 -15.77
CA THR A 194 15.09 0.61 -14.34
C THR A 194 15.91 -0.49 -13.64
N THR A 195 16.39 -0.16 -12.44
CA THR A 195 16.96 -1.16 -11.52
C THR A 195 15.97 -1.36 -10.37
N THR A 196 15.50 -2.59 -10.18
CA THR A 196 14.53 -2.92 -9.13
C THR A 196 15.24 -3.35 -7.85
N TYR A 197 14.93 -2.65 -6.76
CA TYR A 197 15.36 -2.99 -5.40
C TYR A 197 14.16 -3.44 -4.58
N VAL A 198 14.21 -4.66 -4.06
CA VAL A 198 13.22 -5.20 -3.13
C VAL A 198 13.58 -4.74 -1.71
N LEU A 199 12.66 -4.02 -1.06
CA LEU A 199 12.83 -3.51 0.29
C LEU A 199 12.00 -4.33 1.26
N THR A 200 12.63 -4.89 2.31
CA THR A 200 11.91 -5.66 3.33
C THR A 200 12.38 -5.32 4.73
N ASP A 201 11.57 -5.65 5.72
CA ASP A 201 12.02 -5.63 7.11
C ASP A 201 12.83 -6.89 7.47
N SER A 202 13.22 -7.03 8.73
CA SER A 202 14.06 -8.14 9.19
C SER A 202 13.39 -9.52 9.27
N TRP A 203 12.09 -9.62 8.95
CA TRP A 203 11.34 -10.87 8.91
C TRP A 203 11.47 -11.62 7.59
N TYR A 204 11.59 -10.88 6.48
CA TYR A 204 11.52 -11.43 5.14
C TYR A 204 12.83 -11.93 4.51
N PRO A 205 14.06 -11.50 4.89
CA PRO A 205 15.28 -11.87 4.18
C PRO A 205 15.65 -13.35 4.43
N SER A 206 14.82 -14.27 3.94
CA SER A 206 15.07 -15.71 3.86
C SER A 206 15.94 -16.06 2.66
N GLN A 207 16.42 -17.30 2.59
CA GLN A 207 17.11 -17.81 1.42
C GLN A 207 16.22 -17.71 0.18
N ASP A 208 14.96 -18.14 0.29
CA ASP A 208 14.02 -18.19 -0.82
C ASP A 208 13.73 -16.82 -1.42
N ILE A 209 13.66 -15.77 -0.60
CA ILE A 209 13.50 -14.38 -1.07
C ILE A 209 14.75 -13.90 -1.80
N LEU A 210 15.94 -14.24 -1.29
CA LEU A 210 17.21 -13.91 -1.96
C LEU A 210 17.34 -14.61 -3.31
N ASP A 211 17.01 -15.90 -3.36
CA ASP A 211 17.02 -16.71 -4.58
C ASP A 211 16.03 -16.16 -5.61
N GLU A 212 14.81 -15.78 -5.17
CA GLU A 212 13.80 -15.22 -6.07
C GLU A 212 14.22 -13.85 -6.61
N CYS A 213 14.81 -12.98 -5.78
CA CYS A 213 15.36 -11.70 -6.23
C CYS A 213 16.47 -11.94 -7.30
N GLN A 214 17.38 -12.84 -7.03
CA GLN A 214 18.47 -13.17 -7.97
C GLN A 214 17.93 -13.70 -9.29
N LYS A 215 16.97 -14.63 -9.25
CA LYS A 215 16.33 -15.21 -10.43
C LYS A 215 15.64 -14.16 -11.30
N ARG A 216 15.05 -13.13 -10.66
CA ARG A 216 14.35 -12.04 -11.35
C ARG A 216 15.25 -10.88 -11.77
N GLY A 217 16.55 -10.93 -11.45
CA GLY A 217 17.47 -9.82 -11.68
C GLY A 217 17.22 -8.61 -10.78
N PHE A 218 16.56 -8.81 -9.63
CA PHE A 218 16.31 -7.78 -8.64
C PHE A 218 17.40 -7.77 -7.58
N HIS A 219 17.64 -6.61 -6.98
CA HIS A 219 18.48 -6.49 -5.80
C HIS A 219 17.63 -6.44 -4.53
N LEU A 220 18.12 -7.04 -3.45
CA LEU A 220 17.50 -6.91 -2.12
C LEU A 220 18.21 -5.82 -1.33
N ILE A 221 17.45 -4.98 -0.63
CA ILE A 221 17.93 -4.15 0.49
C ILE A 221 17.00 -4.44 1.67
N SER A 222 17.53 -5.02 2.74
CA SER A 222 16.72 -5.47 3.87
C SER A 222 17.38 -5.16 5.19
N ALA A 223 16.57 -4.87 6.22
CA ALA A 223 17.03 -5.01 7.58
C ALA A 223 17.30 -6.47 7.90
N VAL A 224 18.23 -6.74 8.83
CA VAL A 224 18.47 -8.10 9.35
C VAL A 224 18.47 -8.09 10.88
N LYS A 225 18.04 -9.22 11.45
CA LYS A 225 18.04 -9.41 12.90
C LYS A 225 19.47 -9.37 13.44
N SER A 226 19.66 -8.80 14.62
CA SER A 226 20.97 -8.63 15.28
C SER A 226 21.75 -9.94 15.49
N ASN A 227 21.04 -11.06 15.55
CA ASN A 227 21.62 -12.42 15.70
C ASN A 227 21.92 -13.11 14.35
N ARG A 228 21.65 -12.46 13.19
CA ARG A 228 22.00 -13.04 11.89
C ARG A 228 23.50 -13.21 11.76
N LYS A 229 23.95 -14.39 11.31
CA LYS A 229 25.37 -14.65 11.05
C LYS A 229 25.81 -14.03 9.74
N PHE A 230 26.98 -13.39 9.77
CA PHE A 230 27.62 -12.78 8.61
C PHE A 230 29.11 -13.13 8.63
N LYS A 231 29.61 -13.68 7.50
CA LYS A 231 31.00 -14.09 7.33
C LYS A 231 31.74 -13.07 6.46
N ALA A 232 32.72 -12.41 7.03
CA ALA A 232 33.61 -11.49 6.33
C ALA A 232 34.98 -11.46 7.01
N THR A 233 36.03 -11.05 6.29
CA THR A 233 37.38 -10.84 6.83
C THR A 233 37.90 -11.96 7.76
N GLY A 234 37.62 -13.23 7.38
CA GLY A 234 38.01 -14.40 8.16
C GLY A 234 37.12 -14.75 9.37
N HIS A 235 36.17 -13.89 9.76
CA HIS A 235 35.28 -14.10 10.90
C HIS A 235 33.87 -14.49 10.46
N ASN A 236 33.18 -15.33 11.26
CA ASN A 236 31.78 -15.70 11.07
C ASN A 236 31.00 -15.39 12.36
N LEU A 237 30.49 -14.19 12.48
CA LEU A 237 29.92 -13.64 13.71
C LEU A 237 28.45 -13.24 13.49
N GLN A 238 27.70 -13.13 14.59
CA GLN A 238 26.42 -12.43 14.54
C GLN A 238 26.65 -10.93 14.27
N VAL A 239 25.75 -10.30 13.49
CA VAL A 239 25.96 -8.90 13.08
C VAL A 239 26.12 -7.94 14.28
N LYS A 240 25.49 -8.20 15.42
CA LYS A 240 25.70 -7.41 16.65
C LYS A 240 27.11 -7.53 17.23
N GLN A 241 27.80 -8.65 17.03
CA GLN A 241 29.15 -8.88 17.57
C GLN A 241 30.20 -8.07 16.79
N TRP A 242 29.94 -7.74 15.54
CA TRP A 242 30.85 -6.89 14.77
C TRP A 242 31.05 -5.52 15.40
N THR A 243 29.99 -4.93 16.00
CA THR A 243 30.12 -3.63 16.69
C THR A 243 31.04 -3.69 17.90
N GLN A 244 31.29 -4.89 18.48
CA GLN A 244 32.13 -5.09 19.67
C GLN A 244 33.60 -5.28 19.32
N ILE A 245 33.90 -5.89 18.16
CA ILE A 245 35.27 -6.17 17.75
C ILE A 245 35.90 -5.09 16.86
N LEU A 246 35.08 -4.25 16.24
CA LEU A 246 35.57 -3.21 15.34
C LEU A 246 36.15 -2.03 16.14
N PRO A 247 37.35 -1.55 15.80
CA PRO A 247 37.91 -0.36 16.44
C PRO A 247 37.10 0.90 16.05
N ARG A 248 37.05 1.89 16.92
CA ARG A 248 36.29 3.13 16.68
C ARG A 248 36.62 3.81 15.34
N LYS A 249 37.87 3.77 14.92
CA LYS A 249 38.38 4.34 13.65
C LYS A 249 37.85 3.62 12.41
N ALA A 250 37.27 2.43 12.54
CA ALA A 250 36.66 1.70 11.41
C ALA A 250 35.31 2.29 10.97
N PHE A 251 34.70 3.12 11.81
CA PHE A 251 33.41 3.74 11.52
C PHE A 251 33.60 5.07 10.84
N GLY A 252 32.90 5.24 9.72
CA GLY A 252 32.77 6.52 9.00
C GLY A 252 31.46 7.24 9.33
N PHE A 253 31.26 8.36 8.66
CA PHE A 253 30.03 9.17 8.81
C PHE A 253 29.46 9.48 7.43
N VAL A 254 28.13 9.43 7.33
CA VAL A 254 27.39 9.83 6.12
C VAL A 254 26.17 10.65 6.51
N THR A 255 25.70 11.50 5.61
CA THR A 255 24.46 12.27 5.79
C THR A 255 23.39 11.77 4.80
N VAL A 256 22.20 11.48 5.32
CA VAL A 256 21.04 11.08 4.51
C VAL A 256 19.83 11.87 5.01
N ASN A 257 19.10 12.55 4.11
CA ASN A 257 17.92 13.36 4.43
C ASN A 257 18.13 14.26 5.68
N ALA A 258 19.22 15.06 5.66
CA ALA A 258 19.64 15.95 6.74
C ALA A 258 19.99 15.27 8.09
N SER A 259 19.93 13.94 8.19
CA SER A 259 20.34 13.18 9.38
C SER A 259 21.76 12.64 9.22
N GLY A 260 22.61 12.81 10.24
CA GLY A 260 23.93 12.22 10.31
C GLY A 260 23.89 10.77 10.80
N TYR A 261 24.63 9.89 10.13
CA TYR A 261 24.75 8.49 10.50
C TYR A 261 26.21 8.11 10.72
N GLN A 262 26.48 7.41 11.80
CA GLN A 262 27.71 6.64 11.96
C GLN A 262 27.53 5.30 11.27
N VAL A 263 28.48 4.90 10.38
CA VAL A 263 28.34 3.71 9.53
C VAL A 263 29.61 2.88 9.50
N TRP A 264 29.44 1.59 9.33
CA TRP A 264 30.49 0.66 8.87
C TRP A 264 29.91 -0.27 7.84
N SER A 265 30.69 -0.69 6.86
CA SER A 265 30.25 -1.66 5.88
C SER A 265 31.32 -2.64 5.47
N ALA A 266 30.90 -3.85 5.14
CA ALA A 266 31.76 -4.87 4.57
C ALA A 266 30.99 -5.78 3.62
N THR A 267 31.67 -6.31 2.61
CA THR A 267 31.16 -7.38 1.74
C THR A 267 31.50 -8.73 2.37
N GLY A 268 30.52 -9.62 2.37
CA GLY A 268 30.68 -10.96 2.94
C GLY A 268 29.52 -11.88 2.57
N ARG A 269 29.37 -12.99 3.30
CA ARG A 269 28.33 -13.99 3.05
C ARG A 269 27.38 -14.15 4.24
N LEU A 270 26.11 -14.27 3.93
CA LEU A 270 25.12 -14.78 4.88
C LEU A 270 25.23 -16.30 5.02
N SER A 271 24.61 -16.88 6.07
CA SER A 271 24.54 -18.35 6.24
C SER A 271 23.85 -19.07 5.08
N SER A 272 23.01 -18.39 4.31
CA SER A 272 22.41 -18.89 3.07
C SER A 272 23.38 -18.97 1.89
N GLY A 273 24.65 -18.57 2.05
CA GLY A 273 25.67 -18.59 0.99
C GLY A 273 25.71 -17.34 0.11
N HIS A 274 24.68 -16.50 0.14
CA HIS A 274 24.59 -15.29 -0.68
C HIS A 274 25.65 -14.25 -0.30
N TRP A 275 26.25 -13.65 -1.32
CA TRP A 275 27.12 -12.49 -1.15
C TRP A 275 26.24 -11.25 -0.93
N VAL A 276 26.58 -10.51 0.12
CA VAL A 276 25.88 -9.26 0.47
C VAL A 276 26.90 -8.23 0.98
N LYS A 277 26.53 -6.96 0.86
CA LYS A 277 27.17 -5.88 1.60
C LYS A 277 26.34 -5.64 2.87
N LEU A 278 26.96 -5.83 4.03
CA LEU A 278 26.39 -5.44 5.32
C LEU A 278 26.71 -3.98 5.61
N VAL A 279 25.70 -3.20 6.01
CA VAL A 279 25.85 -1.85 6.53
C VAL A 279 25.31 -1.83 7.95
N MET A 280 26.20 -1.60 8.90
CA MET A 280 25.82 -1.27 10.28
C MET A 280 25.71 0.24 10.37
N ASN A 281 24.59 0.75 10.85
CA ASN A 281 24.36 2.18 10.95
C ASN A 281 23.61 2.56 12.22
N ARG A 282 23.87 3.76 12.73
CA ARG A 282 23.07 4.42 13.76
C ARG A 282 23.01 5.91 13.51
N VAL A 283 21.90 6.54 13.85
CA VAL A 283 21.78 7.99 13.81
C VAL A 283 22.70 8.58 14.89
N ILE A 284 23.41 9.65 14.58
CA ILE A 284 24.26 10.37 15.53
C ILE A 284 23.39 10.85 16.70
N GLY A 285 23.85 10.59 17.92
CA GLY A 285 23.09 10.85 19.14
C GLY A 285 22.14 9.73 19.58
N GLN A 286 21.98 8.66 18.79
CA GLN A 286 21.22 7.47 19.18
C GLN A 286 22.15 6.30 19.50
N GLU A 287 21.77 5.45 20.46
CA GLU A 287 22.57 4.27 20.81
C GLU A 287 22.27 3.05 19.95
N ARG A 288 21.05 2.96 19.40
CA ARG A 288 20.57 1.78 18.72
C ARG A 288 21.19 1.61 17.35
N TRP A 289 21.94 0.51 17.16
CA TRP A 289 22.43 0.06 15.86
C TRP A 289 21.32 -0.57 15.02
N ARG A 290 21.33 -0.27 13.72
CA ARG A 290 20.51 -0.91 12.69
C ARG A 290 21.45 -1.63 11.73
N TYR A 291 21.00 -2.76 11.20
CA TYR A 291 21.78 -3.64 10.34
C TYR A 291 21.03 -3.81 9.04
N LEU A 292 21.62 -3.37 7.94
CA LEU A 292 21.06 -3.49 6.59
C LEU A 292 21.98 -4.38 5.77
N VAL A 293 21.40 -5.21 4.90
CA VAL A 293 22.12 -5.96 3.89
C VAL A 293 21.60 -5.62 2.50
N THR A 294 22.48 -5.67 1.51
CA THR A 294 22.09 -5.57 0.10
C THR A 294 22.83 -6.58 -0.75
N THR A 295 22.18 -7.10 -1.79
CA THR A 295 22.81 -7.93 -2.82
C THR A 295 23.49 -7.10 -3.89
N ASP A 296 23.23 -5.81 -4.00
CA ASP A 296 23.99 -4.88 -4.84
C ASP A 296 25.26 -4.43 -4.12
N LEU A 297 26.36 -5.07 -4.44
CA LEU A 297 27.66 -4.81 -3.80
C LEU A 297 28.29 -3.46 -4.22
N SER A 298 27.81 -2.83 -5.27
CA SER A 298 28.31 -1.56 -5.78
C SER A 298 27.85 -0.35 -4.98
N LEU A 299 26.71 -0.45 -4.29
CA LEU A 299 26.12 0.66 -3.57
C LEU A 299 26.98 1.16 -2.41
N THR A 300 27.01 2.47 -2.20
CA THR A 300 27.62 3.09 -1.02
C THR A 300 26.72 2.93 0.22
N PRO A 301 27.26 2.97 1.44
CA PRO A 301 26.44 2.95 2.66
C PRO A 301 25.37 4.06 2.69
N GLN A 302 25.70 5.25 2.19
CA GLN A 302 24.78 6.37 2.07
C GLN A 302 23.60 6.03 1.16
N THR A 303 23.86 5.46 -0.01
CA THR A 303 22.82 5.05 -0.97
C THR A 303 21.95 3.94 -0.42
N ILE A 304 22.55 2.93 0.26
CA ILE A 304 21.81 1.82 0.87
C ILE A 304 20.83 2.34 1.93
N ILE A 305 21.28 3.26 2.81
CA ILE A 305 20.42 3.85 3.83
C ILE A 305 19.31 4.69 3.16
N SER A 306 19.64 5.52 2.18
CA SER A 306 18.67 6.35 1.46
C SER A 306 17.59 5.48 0.77
N HIS A 307 18.01 4.45 0.06
CA HIS A 307 17.06 3.52 -0.60
C HIS A 307 16.19 2.78 0.41
N TYR A 308 16.77 2.32 1.52
CA TYR A 308 16.01 1.62 2.56
C TYR A 308 14.96 2.52 3.24
N LEU A 309 15.24 3.80 3.38
CA LEU A 309 14.28 4.76 3.95
C LEU A 309 13.03 4.93 3.08
N ALA A 310 13.10 4.67 1.77
CA ALA A 310 11.92 4.67 0.90
C ALA A 310 10.84 3.65 1.34
N ARG A 311 11.23 2.57 2.06
CA ARG A 311 10.28 1.59 2.62
C ARG A 311 9.21 2.25 3.51
N TRP A 312 9.51 3.42 4.10
CA TRP A 312 8.55 4.13 4.96
C TRP A 312 7.24 4.50 4.25
N GLU A 313 7.23 4.56 2.93
CA GLU A 313 6.02 4.81 2.13
C GLU A 313 4.95 3.73 2.32
N VAL A 314 5.35 2.48 2.62
CA VAL A 314 4.40 1.42 2.96
C VAL A 314 3.66 1.72 4.27
N GLU A 315 4.35 2.26 5.26
CA GLU A 315 3.74 2.64 6.55
C GLU A 315 2.80 3.84 6.38
N ASN A 316 3.14 4.78 5.50
CA ASN A 316 2.26 5.88 5.10
C ASN A 316 0.99 5.36 4.42
N PHE A 317 1.12 4.40 3.50
CA PHE A 317 -0.04 3.73 2.90
C PHE A 317 -0.92 3.06 3.96
N TYR A 318 -0.35 2.25 4.87
CA TYR A 318 -1.13 1.58 5.93
C TYR A 318 -1.91 2.58 6.79
N ARG A 319 -1.31 3.70 7.11
CA ARG A 319 -1.97 4.77 7.86
C ARG A 319 -3.16 5.34 7.09
N VAL A 320 -2.99 5.69 5.82
CA VAL A 320 -4.07 6.20 4.96
C VAL A 320 -5.15 5.14 4.75
N ALA A 321 -4.77 3.91 4.43
CA ALA A 321 -5.70 2.82 4.19
C ALA A 321 -6.58 2.53 5.43
N LYS A 322 -5.98 2.46 6.62
CA LYS A 322 -6.71 2.17 7.87
C LYS A 322 -7.56 3.35 8.35
N HIS A 323 -7.02 4.56 8.35
CA HIS A 323 -7.70 5.70 8.94
C HIS A 323 -8.59 6.48 7.95
N SER A 324 -8.19 6.53 6.68
CA SER A 324 -8.84 7.38 5.69
C SER A 324 -9.67 6.62 4.65
N LEU A 325 -9.39 5.34 4.41
CA LEU A 325 -10.07 4.54 3.39
C LEU A 325 -10.84 3.33 3.97
N GLY A 326 -10.77 3.12 5.28
CA GLY A 326 -11.58 2.10 5.96
C GLY A 326 -11.12 0.67 5.70
N TRP A 327 -9.82 0.42 5.52
CA TRP A 327 -9.31 -0.94 5.33
C TRP A 327 -9.76 -1.90 6.44
N GLY A 328 -9.93 -1.41 7.67
CA GLY A 328 -10.39 -2.18 8.81
C GLY A 328 -11.90 -2.11 9.09
N ASP A 329 -12.66 -1.35 8.34
CA ASP A 329 -14.05 -1.04 8.69
C ASP A 329 -15.07 -2.11 8.27
N TYR A 330 -14.69 -3.05 7.40
CA TYR A 330 -15.60 -4.12 6.97
C TYR A 330 -16.06 -5.00 8.14
N GLN A 331 -17.32 -5.42 8.06
CA GLN A 331 -17.98 -6.31 9.04
C GLN A 331 -18.58 -7.54 8.37
N MET A 332 -18.29 -7.76 7.10
CA MET A 332 -18.70 -8.93 6.33
C MET A 332 -18.01 -10.18 6.88
N ARG A 333 -18.71 -11.34 6.82
CA ARG A 333 -18.18 -12.61 7.28
C ARG A 333 -17.48 -13.38 6.18
N ASP A 334 -18.00 -13.28 4.99
CA ASP A 334 -17.53 -13.95 3.79
C ASP A 334 -16.18 -13.37 3.30
N LEU A 335 -15.20 -14.24 3.08
CA LEU A 335 -13.86 -13.86 2.69
C LEU A 335 -13.82 -13.21 1.30
N PHE A 336 -14.62 -13.71 0.37
CA PHE A 336 -14.69 -13.17 -0.97
C PHE A 336 -15.21 -11.70 -0.97
N ALA A 337 -16.23 -11.43 -0.15
CA ALA A 337 -16.70 -10.07 0.05
C ALA A 337 -15.65 -9.15 0.71
N ILE A 338 -14.85 -9.70 1.65
CA ILE A 338 -13.74 -8.97 2.30
C ILE A 338 -12.64 -8.63 1.27
N GLU A 339 -12.25 -9.57 0.42
CA GLU A 339 -11.25 -9.36 -0.63
C GLU A 339 -11.72 -8.30 -1.63
N ARG A 340 -12.99 -8.33 -2.02
CA ARG A 340 -13.60 -7.31 -2.88
C ARG A 340 -13.65 -5.92 -2.23
N HIS A 341 -13.95 -5.84 -0.93
CA HIS A 341 -13.84 -4.58 -0.18
C HIS A 341 -12.42 -4.02 -0.25
N VAL A 342 -11.42 -4.86 0.01
CA VAL A 342 -10.01 -4.43 -0.05
C VAL A 342 -9.68 -3.94 -1.46
N GLN A 343 -10.10 -4.65 -2.50
CA GLN A 343 -9.87 -4.23 -3.88
C GLN A 343 -10.52 -2.87 -4.21
N LEU A 344 -11.77 -2.65 -3.81
CA LEU A 344 -12.45 -1.38 -4.02
C LEU A 344 -11.79 -0.23 -3.25
N MET A 345 -11.28 -0.50 -2.06
CA MET A 345 -10.45 0.45 -1.31
C MET A 345 -9.13 0.76 -2.05
N MET A 346 -8.49 -0.25 -2.68
CA MET A 346 -7.30 -0.03 -3.50
C MET A 346 -7.60 0.81 -4.76
N VAL A 347 -8.79 0.67 -5.34
CA VAL A 347 -9.27 1.56 -6.42
C VAL A 347 -9.40 3.01 -5.93
N ALA A 348 -10.00 3.21 -4.75
CA ALA A 348 -10.11 4.54 -4.14
C ALA A 348 -8.73 5.15 -3.86
N HIS A 349 -7.78 4.35 -3.34
CA HIS A 349 -6.39 4.78 -3.14
C HIS A 349 -5.73 5.19 -4.47
N ALA A 350 -5.94 4.42 -5.54
CA ALA A 350 -5.38 4.73 -6.86
C ALA A 350 -5.86 6.08 -7.39
N TYR A 351 -7.15 6.41 -7.20
CA TYR A 351 -7.66 7.74 -7.54
C TYR A 351 -6.93 8.86 -6.78
N LEU A 352 -6.80 8.71 -5.46
CA LEU A 352 -6.10 9.73 -4.64
C LEU A 352 -4.64 9.91 -5.06
N GLU A 353 -3.93 8.79 -5.35
CA GLU A 353 -2.54 8.86 -5.78
C GLU A 353 -2.40 9.53 -7.16
N LEU A 354 -3.26 9.21 -8.12
CA LEU A 354 -3.25 9.86 -9.43
C LEU A 354 -3.51 11.36 -9.33
N GLN A 355 -4.47 11.78 -8.49
CA GLN A 355 -4.76 13.21 -8.26
C GLN A 355 -3.61 13.91 -7.52
N ARG A 356 -2.96 13.24 -6.56
CA ARG A 356 -1.78 13.78 -5.88
C ARG A 356 -0.64 14.02 -6.86
N GLN A 357 -0.38 13.07 -7.76
CA GLN A 357 0.65 13.22 -8.79
C GLN A 357 0.31 14.37 -9.77
N GLU A 358 -0.95 14.53 -10.11
CA GLU A 358 -1.40 15.61 -10.98
C GLU A 358 -1.23 16.99 -10.30
N ALA A 359 -1.62 17.09 -9.02
CA ALA A 359 -1.44 18.30 -8.23
C ALA A 359 0.04 18.68 -8.10
N LEU A 360 0.94 17.71 -7.83
CA LEU A 360 2.38 17.93 -7.77
C LEU A 360 2.95 18.37 -9.13
N ALA A 361 2.51 17.76 -10.23
CA ALA A 361 2.95 18.14 -11.58
C ALA A 361 2.49 19.55 -12.00
N SER A 362 1.40 20.04 -11.41
CA SER A 362 0.83 21.37 -11.69
C SER A 362 1.30 22.44 -10.70
N ALA A 363 2.02 22.06 -9.64
CA ALA A 363 2.53 22.99 -8.65
C ALA A 363 3.63 23.87 -9.26
N ALA A 364 3.56 25.17 -8.99
CA ALA A 364 4.59 26.12 -9.42
C ALA A 364 5.89 26.01 -8.58
N ASP A 365 5.78 25.46 -7.38
CA ASP A 365 6.87 25.24 -6.43
C ASP A 365 7.38 23.79 -6.53
N ALA A 366 8.68 23.62 -6.78
CA ALA A 366 9.32 22.30 -6.84
C ALA A 366 9.33 21.57 -5.48
N ASP A 367 9.22 22.33 -4.38
CA ASP A 367 9.17 21.80 -3.01
C ASP A 367 7.72 21.61 -2.50
N ALA A 368 6.72 21.75 -3.39
CA ALA A 368 5.32 21.57 -3.02
C ALA A 368 5.08 20.18 -2.40
N HIS A 369 4.47 20.18 -1.23
CA HIS A 369 4.13 18.97 -0.50
C HIS A 369 2.60 18.75 -0.53
N VAL A 370 2.15 17.74 -1.28
CA VAL A 370 0.74 17.35 -1.37
C VAL A 370 0.58 15.93 -0.86
N THR A 371 -0.26 15.74 0.14
CA THR A 371 -0.57 14.41 0.71
C THR A 371 -1.86 13.82 0.13
N LEU A 372 -2.04 12.50 0.24
CA LEU A 372 -3.32 11.86 -0.10
C LEU A 372 -4.48 12.41 0.73
N GLY A 373 -4.21 12.77 1.99
CA GLY A 373 -5.20 13.41 2.87
C GLY A 373 -5.66 14.79 2.38
N ASP A 374 -4.77 15.57 1.75
CA ASP A 374 -5.14 16.86 1.16
C ASP A 374 -6.08 16.66 -0.02
N ILE A 375 -5.77 15.74 -0.91
CA ILE A 375 -6.63 15.38 -2.05
C ILE A 375 -7.98 14.88 -1.57
N GLN A 376 -8.01 14.01 -0.55
CA GLN A 376 -9.26 13.50 0.00
C GLN A 376 -10.11 14.61 0.62
N ARG A 377 -9.53 15.52 1.39
CA ARG A 377 -10.24 16.68 1.97
C ARG A 377 -10.80 17.62 0.89
N GLN A 378 -10.05 17.86 -0.18
CA GLN A 378 -10.55 18.64 -1.31
C GLN A 378 -11.78 17.97 -1.94
N LEU A 379 -11.73 16.67 -2.20
CA LEU A 379 -12.86 15.91 -2.76
C LEU A 379 -14.09 15.96 -1.82
N GLN A 380 -13.89 15.76 -0.52
CA GLN A 380 -14.95 15.85 0.49
C GLN A 380 -15.59 17.24 0.52
N SER A 381 -14.79 18.30 0.48
CA SER A 381 -15.28 19.67 0.46
C SER A 381 -16.12 19.97 -0.78
N LEU A 382 -15.65 19.56 -1.94
CA LEU A 382 -16.39 19.75 -3.21
C LEU A 382 -17.67 18.92 -3.23
N SER A 383 -17.65 17.67 -2.78
CA SER A 383 -18.84 16.83 -2.67
C SER A 383 -19.90 17.46 -1.77
N ARG A 384 -19.50 18.02 -0.63
CA ARG A 384 -20.40 18.74 0.27
C ARG A 384 -21.00 20.00 -0.36
N ARG A 385 -20.21 20.75 -1.12
CA ARG A 385 -20.73 21.91 -1.90
C ARG A 385 -21.76 21.48 -2.92
N THR A 386 -21.53 20.36 -3.61
CA THR A 386 -22.48 19.78 -4.58
C THR A 386 -23.79 19.39 -3.91
N GLU A 387 -23.73 18.76 -2.72
CA GLU A 387 -24.93 18.41 -1.92
C GLU A 387 -25.74 19.67 -1.59
N ILE A 388 -25.07 20.70 -1.04
CA ILE A 388 -25.72 21.96 -0.69
C ILE A 388 -26.37 22.62 -1.94
N ALA A 389 -25.65 22.63 -3.08
CA ALA A 389 -26.18 23.18 -4.31
C ALA A 389 -27.43 22.43 -4.82
N GLN A 390 -27.45 21.08 -4.70
CA GLN A 390 -28.62 20.28 -5.03
C GLN A 390 -29.82 20.58 -4.10
N VAL A 391 -29.58 20.68 -2.80
CA VAL A 391 -30.62 21.06 -1.81
C VAL A 391 -31.21 22.42 -2.19
N PHE A 392 -30.35 23.41 -2.45
CA PHE A 392 -30.77 24.76 -2.80
C PHE A 392 -31.56 24.79 -4.11
N HIS A 393 -31.11 24.09 -5.14
CA HIS A 393 -31.82 23.98 -6.41
C HIS A 393 -33.22 23.36 -6.26
N LEU A 394 -33.35 22.30 -5.45
CA LEU A 394 -34.65 21.68 -5.18
C LEU A 394 -35.56 22.61 -4.39
N ALA A 395 -35.03 23.34 -3.40
CA ALA A 395 -35.78 24.34 -2.63
C ALA A 395 -36.30 25.48 -3.51
N GLN A 396 -35.47 26.00 -4.44
CA GLN A 396 -35.89 27.02 -5.38
C GLN A 396 -37.03 26.55 -6.35
N ARG A 397 -37.10 25.25 -6.62
CA ARG A 397 -38.19 24.65 -7.39
C ARG A 397 -39.48 24.41 -6.59
N GLY A 398 -39.51 24.87 -5.33
CA GLY A 398 -40.67 24.79 -4.45
C GLY A 398 -40.90 23.42 -3.78
N PHE A 399 -39.90 22.52 -3.80
CA PHE A 399 -40.01 21.26 -3.08
C PHE A 399 -39.96 21.50 -1.56
N SER A 400 -40.84 20.83 -0.80
CA SER A 400 -40.79 20.85 0.65
C SER A 400 -39.52 20.18 1.17
N LEU A 401 -39.09 20.54 2.37
CA LEU A 401 -37.90 19.95 3.01
C LEU A 401 -37.99 18.41 3.09
N GLU A 402 -39.17 17.90 3.42
CA GLU A 402 -39.44 16.46 3.46
C GLU A 402 -39.24 15.80 2.06
N THR A 403 -39.77 16.43 1.03
CA THR A 403 -39.59 15.95 -0.36
C THR A 403 -38.13 16.02 -0.81
N ILE A 404 -37.40 17.06 -0.34
CA ILE A 404 -35.97 17.18 -0.61
C ILE A 404 -35.19 16.03 0.05
N TYR A 405 -35.46 15.74 1.31
CA TYR A 405 -34.84 14.60 2.01
C TYR A 405 -35.15 13.27 1.32
N GLN A 406 -36.40 13.02 0.94
CA GLN A 406 -36.77 11.81 0.19
C GLN A 406 -36.04 11.71 -1.16
N ARG A 407 -35.89 12.80 -1.90
CA ARG A 407 -35.19 12.83 -3.19
C ARG A 407 -33.69 12.69 -3.07
N LEU A 408 -33.10 13.18 -1.99
CA LEU A 408 -31.68 12.99 -1.70
C LEU A 408 -31.39 11.57 -1.19
N ALA A 409 -32.38 10.95 -0.51
CA ALA A 409 -32.32 9.57 -0.04
C ALA A 409 -32.65 8.52 -1.12
N ALA A 410 -33.33 8.92 -2.21
CA ALA A 410 -33.69 8.08 -3.35
C ALA A 410 -32.60 8.13 -4.43
#